data_13483a9e3f86280497752a10cf090287
#
_entry.id   13483a9e3f86280497752a10cf090287
#
_cell.length_a   1.000
_cell.length_b   1.000
_cell.length_c   1.000
_cell.angle_alpha   90.00
_cell.angle_beta   90.00
_cell.angle_gamma   90.00
#
_symmetry.space_group_name_H-M   'P 1'
#
loop_
_entity.id
_entity.type
_entity.pdbx_description
1 polymer ?
#
loop_
_entity_poly.entity_id
_entity_poly.type
_entity_poly.pdbx_seq_one_letter_code
_entity_poly.pdbx_strand_id
1 'polypeptide(L)'
;MELLVLNTDFESIAVIDTYESMIWTDRYNSYGDFEIFFAMDTQLLQYLKEDYYLWLKDSEHCMIIEDIKINADTEEGNHLIVTGRSLESILERRIIWGQRIFNGNLQNGIQTMLNECIISPSIADRKISNFVFVPSADPKITSLKIDNQYTGDCLYDVVKGLCEENNIGFKIVLTDENKFAFSLYAGVDRSYEQTENPYVVFSPNFENIINSNYYLSRASFRNVTLVAGEGEGAARRTAIVGSASGLDRRELFTDARDISSDTEDGTLSDAEYMAQLRTKGLKNLADHIVTTAFEGEVEVTRLFKYGEDFFIGDIVQIANEYGNEGSAYISELVISNSEEGLSIYPTFKTISK
;
A
#
# COMPACT_ATOMS: atom_id res chain seq x y z
N MET A 1 -14.48 -10.38 18.15
CA MET A 1 -14.94 -9.69 16.91
C MET A 1 -15.61 -10.71 16.02
N GLU A 2 -16.54 -10.31 15.15
CA GLU A 2 -17.27 -11.22 14.28
C GLU A 2 -16.65 -11.20 12.87
N LEU A 3 -16.37 -12.41 12.35
CA LEU A 3 -15.85 -12.64 11.00
C LEU A 3 -16.95 -13.28 10.16
N LEU A 4 -17.31 -12.64 9.07
CA LEU A 4 -18.22 -13.19 8.07
C LEU A 4 -17.40 -13.97 7.05
N VAL A 5 -17.78 -15.21 6.78
CA VAL A 5 -17.18 -16.05 5.74
C VAL A 5 -18.07 -16.05 4.52
N LEU A 6 -17.49 -15.66 3.36
CA LEU A 6 -18.18 -15.71 2.07
C LEU A 6 -17.54 -16.79 1.18
N ASN A 7 -18.36 -17.50 0.44
CA ASN A 7 -17.87 -18.43 -0.59
C ASN A 7 -17.43 -17.67 -1.87
N THR A 8 -17.00 -18.39 -2.89
CA THR A 8 -16.58 -17.81 -4.19
C THR A 8 -17.70 -17.12 -4.97
N ASP A 9 -18.95 -17.36 -4.61
CA ASP A 9 -20.14 -16.70 -5.18
C ASP A 9 -20.59 -15.50 -4.32
N PHE A 10 -19.79 -15.13 -3.30
CA PHE A 10 -20.03 -14.07 -2.31
C PHE A 10 -21.25 -14.30 -1.42
N GLU A 11 -21.69 -15.54 -1.30
CA GLU A 11 -22.75 -15.91 -0.37
C GLU A 11 -22.18 -16.06 1.03
N SER A 12 -22.84 -15.46 2.02
CA SER A 12 -22.49 -15.63 3.44
C SER A 12 -22.83 -17.06 3.88
N ILE A 13 -21.81 -17.81 4.28
CA ILE A 13 -21.95 -19.23 4.66
C ILE A 13 -21.73 -19.48 6.14
N ALA A 14 -21.01 -18.61 6.84
CA ALA A 14 -20.77 -18.71 8.28
C ALA A 14 -20.45 -17.35 8.89
N VAL A 15 -20.68 -17.24 10.20
CA VAL A 15 -20.15 -16.19 11.05
C VAL A 15 -19.28 -16.88 12.11
N ILE A 16 -18.06 -16.43 12.23
CA ILE A 16 -17.08 -16.96 13.17
C ILE A 16 -16.76 -15.87 14.19
N ASP A 17 -16.97 -16.16 15.46
CA ASP A 17 -16.70 -15.27 16.58
C ASP A 17 -15.77 -15.88 17.63
N THR A 18 -15.39 -17.15 17.43
CA THR A 18 -14.56 -17.94 18.35
C THR A 18 -13.24 -18.30 17.67
N TYR A 19 -12.15 -17.72 18.14
CA TYR A 19 -10.77 -17.96 17.74
C TYR A 19 -9.85 -17.67 18.94
N GLU A 20 -8.64 -18.23 18.95
CA GLU A 20 -7.66 -18.00 20.02
C GLU A 20 -6.99 -16.64 19.86
N SER A 21 -6.58 -16.31 18.65
CA SER A 21 -6.04 -15.00 18.31
C SER A 21 -6.30 -14.63 16.86
N MET A 22 -6.37 -13.34 16.61
CA MET A 22 -6.51 -12.76 15.28
C MET A 22 -5.59 -11.56 15.16
N ILE A 23 -4.83 -11.51 14.08
CA ILE A 23 -4.12 -10.33 13.60
C ILE A 23 -4.73 -9.96 12.27
N TRP A 24 -5.14 -8.69 12.13
CA TRP A 24 -5.71 -8.13 10.92
C TRP A 24 -5.02 -6.81 10.61
N THR A 25 -4.39 -6.72 9.46
CA THR A 25 -3.57 -5.58 9.08
C THR A 25 -4.14 -4.91 7.85
N ASP A 26 -4.48 -3.65 7.98
CA ASP A 26 -4.86 -2.78 6.85
C ASP A 26 -3.71 -1.84 6.51
N ARG A 27 -3.49 -1.55 5.21
CA ARG A 27 -2.40 -0.68 4.74
C ARG A 27 -2.87 0.37 3.75
N TYR A 28 -2.20 1.52 3.76
CA TYR A 28 -2.60 2.68 2.97
C TYR A 28 -2.37 2.51 1.47
N ASN A 29 -1.19 2.01 1.09
CA ASN A 29 -0.77 1.91 -0.31
C ASN A 29 -0.24 0.52 -0.69
N SER A 30 -0.69 -0.49 0.03
CA SER A 30 -0.43 -1.89 -0.27
C SER A 30 -1.60 -2.76 0.21
N TYR A 31 -1.59 -4.04 -0.13
CA TYR A 31 -2.56 -4.97 0.43
C TYR A 31 -2.37 -5.15 1.93
N GLY A 32 -3.46 -5.36 2.64
CA GLY A 32 -3.48 -5.85 4.00
C GLY A 32 -3.31 -7.37 4.07
N ASP A 33 -3.12 -7.88 5.28
CA ASP A 33 -3.04 -9.32 5.54
C ASP A 33 -3.72 -9.69 6.86
N PHE A 34 -3.95 -10.98 7.04
CA PHE A 34 -4.47 -11.49 8.31
C PHE A 34 -3.85 -12.83 8.67
N GLU A 35 -3.81 -13.11 9.97
CA GLU A 35 -3.53 -14.42 10.53
C GLU A 35 -4.51 -14.70 11.67
N ILE A 36 -5.17 -15.85 11.62
CA ILE A 36 -6.12 -16.27 12.65
C ILE A 36 -5.76 -17.66 13.14
N PHE A 37 -5.64 -17.79 14.45
CA PHE A 37 -5.43 -19.04 15.15
C PHE A 37 -6.74 -19.54 15.75
N PHE A 38 -7.02 -20.79 15.49
CA PHE A 38 -8.18 -21.50 16.04
C PHE A 38 -7.72 -22.75 16.77
N ALA A 39 -8.39 -23.11 17.86
CA ALA A 39 -8.38 -24.50 18.30
C ALA A 39 -8.93 -25.37 17.17
N MET A 40 -8.33 -26.52 16.91
CA MET A 40 -8.73 -27.37 15.80
C MET A 40 -10.16 -27.88 15.94
N ASP A 41 -11.01 -27.47 15.04
CA ASP A 41 -12.36 -28.00 14.85
C ASP A 41 -12.57 -28.40 13.38
N THR A 42 -12.97 -29.63 13.13
CA THR A 42 -13.23 -30.15 11.80
C THR A 42 -14.42 -29.44 11.11
N GLN A 43 -15.32 -28.81 11.87
CA GLN A 43 -16.42 -28.03 11.31
C GLN A 43 -15.91 -26.76 10.64
N LEU A 44 -14.86 -26.12 11.18
CA LEU A 44 -14.25 -24.92 10.58
C LEU A 44 -13.73 -25.18 9.16
N LEU A 45 -13.19 -26.37 8.89
CA LEU A 45 -12.71 -26.78 7.57
C LEU A 45 -13.83 -26.86 6.51
N GLN A 46 -15.09 -26.87 6.91
CA GLN A 46 -16.22 -26.83 5.95
C GLN A 46 -16.43 -25.42 5.44
N TYR A 47 -16.09 -24.42 6.21
CA TYR A 47 -16.31 -23.00 5.92
C TYR A 47 -15.04 -22.28 5.51
N LEU A 48 -13.89 -22.57 6.14
CA LEU A 48 -12.62 -21.96 5.82
C LEU A 48 -11.96 -22.75 4.68
N LYS A 49 -11.94 -22.18 3.49
CA LYS A 49 -11.35 -22.78 2.29
C LYS A 49 -10.53 -21.75 1.52
N GLU A 50 -9.52 -22.20 0.79
CA GLU A 50 -8.78 -21.37 -0.14
C GLU A 50 -9.71 -20.66 -1.12
N ASP A 51 -9.37 -19.42 -1.49
CA ASP A 51 -10.15 -18.52 -2.36
C ASP A 51 -11.53 -18.11 -1.79
N TYR A 52 -11.89 -18.48 -0.56
CA TYR A 52 -13.02 -17.91 0.15
C TYR A 52 -12.62 -16.58 0.78
N TYR A 53 -13.63 -15.80 1.18
CA TYR A 53 -13.40 -14.46 1.69
C TYR A 53 -13.73 -14.36 3.17
N LEU A 54 -12.94 -13.56 3.88
CA LEU A 54 -13.23 -13.16 5.24
C LEU A 54 -13.52 -11.66 5.27
N TRP A 55 -14.61 -11.31 5.89
CA TRP A 55 -14.97 -9.92 6.13
C TRP A 55 -15.09 -9.68 7.63
N LEU A 56 -14.21 -8.83 8.14
CA LEU A 56 -14.29 -8.38 9.52
C LEU A 56 -15.42 -7.35 9.64
N LYS A 57 -16.36 -7.57 10.57
CA LYS A 57 -17.40 -6.60 10.86
C LYS A 57 -16.78 -5.26 11.21
N ASP A 58 -17.34 -4.19 10.65
CA ASP A 58 -16.87 -2.81 10.80
C ASP A 58 -15.55 -2.48 10.07
N SER A 59 -15.00 -3.37 9.26
CA SER A 59 -13.90 -3.10 8.33
C SER A 59 -14.44 -2.85 6.91
N GLU A 60 -13.81 -1.94 6.19
CA GLU A 60 -14.06 -1.77 4.74
C GLU A 60 -13.37 -2.86 3.90
N HIS A 61 -12.36 -3.51 4.48
CA HIS A 61 -11.54 -4.49 3.77
C HIS A 61 -12.10 -5.90 3.90
N CYS A 62 -12.11 -6.59 2.78
CA CYS A 62 -12.39 -8.01 2.66
C CYS A 62 -11.08 -8.73 2.33
N MET A 63 -10.80 -9.84 3.01
CA MET A 63 -9.58 -10.62 2.81
C MET A 63 -9.87 -11.91 2.07
N ILE A 64 -8.89 -12.41 1.31
CA ILE A 64 -8.94 -13.70 0.61
C ILE A 64 -8.19 -14.71 1.46
N ILE A 65 -8.78 -15.87 1.72
CA ILE A 65 -8.09 -16.99 2.37
C ILE A 65 -7.13 -17.59 1.35
N GLU A 66 -5.83 -17.57 1.65
CA GLU A 66 -4.80 -18.10 0.76
C GLU A 66 -4.15 -19.37 1.31
N ASP A 67 -3.89 -19.42 2.62
CA ASP A 67 -3.26 -20.57 3.24
C ASP A 67 -4.07 -21.10 4.42
N ILE A 68 -4.13 -22.44 4.52
CA ILE A 68 -4.75 -23.16 5.61
C ILE A 68 -3.74 -24.17 6.15
N LYS A 69 -3.28 -23.98 7.36
CA LYS A 69 -2.29 -24.84 8.01
C LYS A 69 -2.89 -25.53 9.22
N ILE A 70 -2.76 -26.85 9.28
CA ILE A 70 -3.14 -27.66 10.43
C ILE A 70 -1.88 -28.13 11.14
N ASN A 71 -1.69 -27.69 12.36
CA ASN A 71 -0.65 -28.16 13.25
C ASN A 71 -1.26 -29.17 14.22
N ALA A 72 -0.74 -30.40 14.18
CA ALA A 72 -1.10 -31.43 15.15
C ALA A 72 0.11 -31.67 16.08
N ASP A 73 0.00 -31.24 17.30
CA ASP A 73 1.03 -31.37 18.32
C ASP A 73 0.48 -32.07 19.58
N THR A 74 1.25 -32.98 20.12
CA THR A 74 0.83 -33.79 21.28
C THR A 74 1.00 -33.06 22.62
N GLU A 75 1.80 -31.99 22.65
CA GLU A 75 2.08 -31.22 23.88
C GLU A 75 1.29 -29.91 23.88
N GLU A 76 1.21 -29.22 22.73
CA GLU A 76 0.56 -27.89 22.57
C GLU A 76 -0.90 -28.02 22.10
N GLY A 77 -1.32 -29.18 21.62
CA GLY A 77 -2.65 -29.39 21.04
C GLY A 77 -2.69 -29.23 19.51
N ASN A 78 -3.88 -29.35 18.98
CA ASN A 78 -4.08 -29.23 17.53
C ASN A 78 -4.67 -27.85 17.22
N HIS A 79 -4.03 -27.13 16.29
CA HIS A 79 -4.41 -25.79 15.88
C HIS A 79 -4.66 -25.71 14.39
N LEU A 80 -5.59 -24.84 14.01
CA LEU A 80 -5.86 -24.44 12.65
C LEU A 80 -5.41 -22.98 12.48
N ILE A 81 -4.51 -22.72 11.56
CA ILE A 81 -4.00 -21.38 11.25
C ILE A 81 -4.47 -21.03 9.84
N VAL A 82 -5.14 -19.90 9.70
CA VAL A 82 -5.65 -19.39 8.41
C VAL A 82 -5.03 -18.04 8.16
N THR A 83 -4.43 -17.89 6.98
CA THR A 83 -3.79 -16.64 6.56
C THR A 83 -4.25 -16.25 5.16
N GLY A 84 -4.07 -14.99 4.84
CA GLY A 84 -4.37 -14.46 3.53
C GLY A 84 -4.19 -12.95 3.45
N ARG A 85 -4.62 -12.39 2.33
CA ARG A 85 -4.41 -10.98 2.01
C ARG A 85 -5.69 -10.31 1.55
N SER A 86 -5.71 -8.99 1.62
CA SER A 86 -6.85 -8.19 1.16
C SER A 86 -7.02 -8.22 -0.37
N LEU A 87 -8.18 -7.78 -0.84
CA LEU A 87 -8.57 -7.84 -2.26
C LEU A 87 -7.58 -7.14 -3.20
N GLU A 88 -6.76 -6.20 -2.70
CA GLU A 88 -5.71 -5.52 -3.45
C GLU A 88 -4.68 -6.52 -4.02
N SER A 89 -4.49 -7.67 -3.37
CA SER A 89 -3.61 -8.75 -3.84
C SER A 89 -4.05 -9.34 -5.18
N ILE A 90 -5.31 -9.16 -5.59
CA ILE A 90 -5.82 -9.57 -6.91
C ILE A 90 -5.00 -8.95 -8.05
N LEU A 91 -4.45 -7.75 -7.84
CA LEU A 91 -3.64 -7.08 -8.85
C LEU A 91 -2.33 -7.83 -9.16
N GLU A 92 -1.79 -8.63 -8.23
CA GLU A 92 -0.61 -9.48 -8.47
C GLU A 92 -0.88 -10.59 -9.51
N ARG A 93 -2.14 -10.95 -9.71
CA ARG A 93 -2.54 -11.98 -10.69
C ARG A 93 -2.42 -11.50 -12.13
N ARG A 94 -1.93 -10.26 -12.38
CA ARG A 94 -1.83 -9.65 -13.72
C ARG A 94 -0.51 -8.92 -13.90
N ILE A 95 -0.03 -8.94 -15.14
CA ILE A 95 1.12 -8.16 -15.60
C ILE A 95 0.70 -7.22 -16.74
N ILE A 96 1.44 -6.16 -16.96
CA ILE A 96 1.27 -5.24 -18.08
C ILE A 96 1.92 -5.88 -19.32
N TRP A 97 1.11 -6.29 -20.29
CA TRP A 97 1.58 -6.92 -21.51
C TRP A 97 1.97 -5.88 -22.56
N GLY A 98 3.14 -6.06 -23.13
CA GLY A 98 3.68 -5.13 -24.10
C GLY A 98 4.18 -3.83 -23.46
N GLN A 99 4.82 -3.03 -24.26
CA GLN A 99 5.29 -1.71 -23.84
C GLN A 99 4.09 -0.75 -23.74
N ARG A 100 3.99 -0.02 -22.64
CA ARG A 100 2.99 1.01 -22.42
C ARG A 100 3.64 2.27 -21.87
N ILE A 101 3.33 3.39 -22.51
CA ILE A 101 3.75 4.72 -22.08
C ILE A 101 2.52 5.44 -21.56
N PHE A 102 2.60 5.90 -20.32
CA PHE A 102 1.55 6.69 -19.68
C PHE A 102 2.09 8.09 -19.43
N ASN A 103 1.46 9.07 -20.05
CA ASN A 103 1.77 10.49 -19.88
C ASN A 103 0.47 11.27 -19.64
N GLY A 104 0.42 12.03 -18.55
CA GLY A 104 -0.73 12.86 -18.23
C GLY A 104 -1.29 12.66 -16.84
N ASN A 105 -2.61 12.47 -16.72
CA ASN A 105 -3.26 12.31 -15.44
C ASN A 105 -3.02 10.90 -14.85
N LEU A 106 -2.55 10.81 -13.61
CA LEU A 106 -2.20 9.55 -12.94
C LEU A 106 -3.40 8.63 -12.79
N GLN A 107 -4.56 9.14 -12.36
CA GLN A 107 -5.77 8.34 -12.18
C GLN A 107 -6.23 7.71 -13.50
N ASN A 108 -6.17 8.48 -14.60
CA ASN A 108 -6.50 7.96 -15.92
C ASN A 108 -5.49 6.91 -16.39
N GLY A 109 -4.21 7.08 -16.07
CA GLY A 109 -3.17 6.08 -16.34
C GLY A 109 -3.46 4.75 -15.63
N ILE A 110 -3.73 4.79 -14.32
CA ILE A 110 -4.09 3.60 -13.53
C ILE A 110 -5.39 2.98 -14.07
N GLN A 111 -6.41 3.78 -14.38
CA GLN A 111 -7.66 3.27 -14.96
C GLN A 111 -7.41 2.53 -16.29
N THR A 112 -6.53 3.07 -17.14
CA THR A 112 -6.16 2.43 -18.41
C THR A 112 -5.46 1.08 -18.18
N MET A 113 -4.50 1.03 -17.23
CA MET A 113 -3.83 -0.23 -16.86
C MET A 113 -4.83 -1.27 -16.35
N LEU A 114 -5.75 -0.88 -15.47
CA LEU A 114 -6.81 -1.77 -14.96
C LEU A 114 -7.75 -2.23 -16.07
N ASN A 115 -8.12 -1.35 -17.01
CA ASN A 115 -8.94 -1.71 -18.16
C ASN A 115 -8.23 -2.76 -19.04
N GLU A 116 -6.97 -2.55 -19.38
CA GLU A 116 -6.21 -3.44 -20.25
C GLU A 116 -5.86 -4.78 -19.58
N CYS A 117 -5.68 -4.80 -18.26
CA CYS A 117 -5.24 -6.00 -17.55
C CYS A 117 -6.40 -6.82 -16.96
N ILE A 118 -7.52 -6.18 -16.55
CA ILE A 118 -8.55 -6.82 -15.73
C ILE A 118 -9.97 -6.58 -16.26
N ILE A 119 -10.35 -5.30 -16.54
CA ILE A 119 -11.76 -4.93 -16.74
C ILE A 119 -12.22 -5.27 -18.15
N SER A 120 -11.43 -4.87 -19.16
CA SER A 120 -11.73 -5.04 -20.58
C SER A 120 -10.49 -5.41 -21.39
N PRO A 121 -9.76 -6.47 -20.98
CA PRO A 121 -8.55 -6.89 -21.66
C PRO A 121 -8.86 -7.42 -23.07
N SER A 122 -7.93 -7.28 -24.00
CA SER A 122 -8.01 -7.84 -25.36
C SER A 122 -8.11 -9.37 -25.38
N ILE A 123 -7.53 -10.03 -24.35
CA ILE A 123 -7.61 -11.47 -24.15
C ILE A 123 -8.68 -11.74 -23.09
N ALA A 124 -9.80 -12.37 -23.53
CA ALA A 124 -10.97 -12.56 -22.68
C ALA A 124 -10.68 -13.31 -21.37
N ASP A 125 -9.76 -14.28 -21.38
CA ASP A 125 -9.40 -15.08 -20.21
C ASP A 125 -8.72 -14.27 -19.08
N ARG A 126 -8.28 -13.06 -19.37
CA ARG A 126 -7.72 -12.14 -18.38
C ARG A 126 -8.78 -11.34 -17.63
N LYS A 127 -10.02 -11.33 -18.11
CA LYS A 127 -11.09 -10.51 -17.55
C LYS A 127 -11.54 -11.02 -16.18
N ILE A 128 -11.71 -10.09 -15.24
CA ILE A 128 -12.45 -10.30 -13.98
C ILE A 128 -13.77 -9.54 -14.11
N SER A 129 -14.86 -10.27 -14.30
CA SER A 129 -16.15 -9.69 -14.77
C SER A 129 -16.81 -8.75 -13.76
N ASN A 130 -16.54 -8.93 -12.48
CA ASN A 130 -17.06 -8.10 -11.39
C ASN A 130 -16.09 -7.01 -10.89
N PHE A 131 -15.00 -6.77 -11.62
CA PHE A 131 -14.03 -5.72 -11.26
C PHE A 131 -14.44 -4.39 -11.90
N VAL A 132 -14.47 -3.32 -11.11
CA VAL A 132 -14.84 -1.97 -11.55
C VAL A 132 -13.85 -0.93 -11.01
N PHE A 133 -13.65 0.14 -11.76
CA PHE A 133 -12.90 1.31 -11.34
C PHE A 133 -13.86 2.41 -10.92
N VAL A 134 -13.67 2.96 -9.72
CA VAL A 134 -14.44 4.08 -9.18
C VAL A 134 -13.53 5.32 -9.15
N PRO A 135 -13.75 6.30 -10.02
CA PRO A 135 -12.90 7.49 -10.07
C PRO A 135 -13.08 8.36 -8.82
N SER A 136 -11.97 8.85 -8.29
CA SER A 136 -11.96 9.85 -7.23
C SER A 136 -12.21 11.24 -7.80
N ALA A 137 -12.99 12.06 -7.09
CA ALA A 137 -13.18 13.49 -7.39
C ALA A 137 -12.25 14.39 -6.55
N ASP A 138 -11.45 13.81 -5.65
CA ASP A 138 -10.54 14.57 -4.78
C ASP A 138 -9.48 15.31 -5.62
N PRO A 139 -9.34 16.64 -5.46
CA PRO A 139 -8.29 17.42 -6.14
C PRO A 139 -6.88 16.90 -5.88
N LYS A 140 -6.61 16.32 -4.71
CA LYS A 140 -5.31 15.70 -4.39
C LYS A 140 -4.99 14.54 -5.33
N ILE A 141 -6.00 13.82 -5.81
CA ILE A 141 -5.86 12.70 -6.76
C ILE A 141 -5.91 13.19 -8.21
N THR A 142 -6.90 14.03 -8.53
CA THR A 142 -7.17 14.44 -9.92
C THR A 142 -6.12 15.39 -10.50
N SER A 143 -5.30 16.02 -9.65
CA SER A 143 -4.20 16.89 -10.08
C SER A 143 -2.89 16.14 -10.34
N LEU A 144 -2.77 14.87 -9.91
CA LEU A 144 -1.55 14.08 -10.04
C LEU A 144 -1.26 13.72 -11.50
N LYS A 145 0.03 13.63 -11.81
CA LYS A 145 0.52 13.31 -13.15
C LYS A 145 1.39 12.06 -13.11
N ILE A 146 1.40 11.36 -14.24
CA ILE A 146 2.27 10.22 -14.52
C ILE A 146 3.03 10.51 -15.81
N ASP A 147 4.30 10.10 -15.87
CA ASP A 147 5.13 10.06 -17.08
C ASP A 147 6.08 8.88 -16.96
N ASN A 148 5.55 7.68 -17.17
CA ASN A 148 6.25 6.43 -16.96
C ASN A 148 5.98 5.44 -18.09
N GLN A 149 6.95 4.53 -18.31
CA GLN A 149 6.86 3.42 -19.23
C GLN A 149 6.97 2.11 -18.46
N TYR A 150 6.13 1.14 -18.83
CA TYR A 150 6.11 -0.20 -18.23
C TYR A 150 6.09 -1.28 -19.31
N THR A 151 6.73 -2.43 -19.02
CA THR A 151 6.77 -3.57 -19.94
C THR A 151 6.99 -4.87 -19.15
N GLY A 152 5.97 -5.70 -19.02
CA GLY A 152 6.06 -6.97 -18.30
C GLY A 152 5.99 -6.85 -16.77
N ASP A 153 5.80 -5.63 -16.26
CA ASP A 153 5.74 -5.36 -14.83
C ASP A 153 4.48 -5.95 -14.20
N CYS A 154 4.57 -6.38 -12.93
CA CYS A 154 3.41 -6.75 -12.13
C CYS A 154 2.50 -5.55 -11.93
N LEU A 155 1.20 -5.72 -12.21
CA LEU A 155 0.24 -4.61 -12.10
C LEU A 155 0.15 -4.06 -10.67
N TYR A 156 0.23 -4.95 -9.67
CA TYR A 156 0.25 -4.54 -8.26
C TYR A 156 1.45 -3.65 -7.94
N ASP A 157 2.66 -4.08 -8.31
CA ASP A 157 3.88 -3.33 -8.01
C ASP A 157 3.87 -1.95 -8.65
N VAL A 158 3.32 -1.84 -9.86
CA VAL A 158 3.18 -0.56 -10.56
C VAL A 158 2.19 0.35 -9.83
N VAL A 159 1.00 -0.15 -9.48
CA VAL A 159 -0.02 0.65 -8.77
C VAL A 159 0.49 1.06 -7.40
N LYS A 160 1.08 0.12 -6.64
CA LYS A 160 1.69 0.37 -5.34
C LYS A 160 2.75 1.46 -5.43
N GLY A 161 3.73 1.31 -6.33
CA GLY A 161 4.80 2.28 -6.51
C GLY A 161 4.29 3.68 -6.85
N LEU A 162 3.32 3.80 -7.75
CA LEU A 162 2.68 5.07 -8.09
C LEU A 162 1.96 5.71 -6.91
N CYS A 163 1.31 4.90 -6.08
CA CYS A 163 0.62 5.39 -4.88
C CYS A 163 1.61 5.84 -3.80
N GLU A 164 2.68 5.07 -3.57
CA GLU A 164 3.75 5.41 -2.61
C GLU A 164 4.47 6.71 -3.00
N GLU A 165 4.82 6.87 -4.29
CA GLU A 165 5.48 8.09 -4.81
C GLU A 165 4.65 9.36 -4.61
N ASN A 166 3.33 9.24 -4.63
CA ASN A 166 2.42 10.37 -4.55
C ASN A 166 1.72 10.50 -3.19
N ASN A 167 2.08 9.69 -2.20
CA ASN A 167 1.45 9.64 -0.88
C ASN A 167 -0.08 9.53 -0.94
N ILE A 168 -0.58 8.66 -1.81
CA ILE A 168 -2.00 8.31 -1.92
C ILE A 168 -2.21 6.83 -1.63
N GLY A 169 -3.42 6.49 -1.22
CA GLY A 169 -3.84 5.12 -1.02
C GLY A 169 -4.63 4.57 -2.21
N PHE A 170 -4.70 3.27 -2.29
CA PHE A 170 -5.67 2.57 -3.12
C PHE A 170 -6.34 1.47 -2.31
N LYS A 171 -7.57 1.17 -2.66
CA LYS A 171 -8.32 0.09 -2.03
C LYS A 171 -9.23 -0.62 -3.03
N ILE A 172 -9.50 -1.88 -2.76
CA ILE A 172 -10.50 -2.68 -3.46
C ILE A 172 -11.54 -3.13 -2.44
N VAL A 173 -12.75 -2.65 -2.58
CA VAL A 173 -13.86 -2.95 -1.67
C VAL A 173 -14.83 -3.89 -2.36
N LEU A 174 -15.31 -4.90 -1.64
CA LEU A 174 -16.42 -5.71 -2.08
C LEU A 174 -17.74 -4.96 -1.83
N THR A 175 -18.45 -4.62 -2.91
CA THR A 175 -19.72 -3.89 -2.81
C THR A 175 -20.89 -4.83 -2.56
N ASP A 176 -22.03 -4.29 -2.12
CA ASP A 176 -23.28 -5.05 -1.96
C ASP A 176 -23.77 -5.70 -3.26
N GLU A 177 -23.29 -5.23 -4.42
CA GLU A 177 -23.57 -5.81 -5.75
C GLU A 177 -22.56 -6.90 -6.14
N ASN A 178 -21.74 -7.37 -5.21
CA ASN A 178 -20.67 -8.35 -5.43
C ASN A 178 -19.63 -7.90 -6.45
N LYS A 179 -19.28 -6.61 -6.46
CA LYS A 179 -18.24 -6.05 -7.32
C LYS A 179 -16.98 -5.72 -6.51
N PHE A 180 -15.84 -5.96 -7.10
CA PHE A 180 -14.55 -5.47 -6.64
C PHE A 180 -14.36 -4.04 -7.13
N ALA A 181 -14.63 -3.07 -6.27
CA ALA A 181 -14.57 -1.66 -6.59
C ALA A 181 -13.18 -1.09 -6.22
N PHE A 182 -12.33 -0.90 -7.22
CA PHE A 182 -11.04 -0.23 -7.04
C PHE A 182 -11.22 1.28 -7.00
N SER A 183 -10.61 1.93 -6.02
CA SER A 183 -10.58 3.40 -5.92
C SER A 183 -9.25 3.89 -5.38
N LEU A 184 -8.89 5.12 -5.78
CA LEU A 184 -7.79 5.89 -5.20
C LEU A 184 -8.34 6.86 -4.16
N TYR A 185 -7.61 7.06 -3.07
CA TYR A 185 -7.99 7.99 -2.02
C TYR A 185 -6.78 8.68 -1.40
N ALA A 186 -6.98 9.84 -0.81
CA ALA A 186 -5.96 10.57 -0.07
C ALA A 186 -6.44 10.76 1.37
N GLY A 187 -5.54 10.59 2.31
CA GLY A 187 -5.83 10.86 3.71
C GLY A 187 -6.08 12.35 3.97
N VAL A 188 -6.77 12.62 5.07
CA VAL A 188 -7.06 13.97 5.54
C VAL A 188 -5.90 14.47 6.38
N ASP A 189 -5.47 15.71 6.16
CA ASP A 189 -4.47 16.35 7.03
C ASP A 189 -5.14 16.80 8.32
N ARG A 190 -4.65 16.24 9.45
CA ARG A 190 -5.07 16.53 10.82
C ARG A 190 -3.89 16.97 11.69
N SER A 191 -2.77 17.34 11.04
CA SER A 191 -1.58 17.84 11.72
C SER A 191 -1.71 19.32 12.10
N TYR A 192 -0.74 19.86 12.80
CA TYR A 192 -0.69 21.29 13.14
C TYR A 192 -0.35 22.21 11.94
N GLU A 193 -0.06 21.64 10.76
CA GLU A 193 0.27 22.42 9.57
C GLU A 193 -0.95 22.96 8.81
N GLN A 194 -2.15 22.58 9.24
CA GLN A 194 -3.42 23.02 8.69
C GLN A 194 -4.37 23.56 9.78
N THR A 195 -5.49 24.19 9.39
CA THR A 195 -6.48 24.77 10.31
C THR A 195 -7.92 24.42 9.94
N GLU A 196 -8.12 23.55 8.94
CA GLU A 196 -9.44 23.23 8.39
C GLU A 196 -10.08 22.02 9.08
N ASN A 197 -9.24 21.05 9.50
CA ASN A 197 -9.69 19.79 10.09
C ASN A 197 -9.36 19.72 11.58
N PRO A 198 -10.12 18.97 12.36
CA PRO A 198 -9.77 18.66 13.75
C PRO A 198 -8.38 18.03 13.84
N TYR A 199 -7.58 18.48 14.80
CA TYR A 199 -6.26 17.93 15.02
C TYR A 199 -6.33 16.55 15.65
N VAL A 200 -5.45 15.65 15.19
CA VAL A 200 -5.20 14.36 15.83
C VAL A 200 -3.71 14.30 16.21
N VAL A 201 -3.47 14.14 17.51
CA VAL A 201 -2.13 14.23 18.08
C VAL A 201 -1.82 12.97 18.88
N PHE A 202 -0.80 12.25 18.47
CA PHE A 202 -0.28 11.10 19.21
C PHE A 202 0.98 11.49 19.96
N SER A 203 0.91 11.42 21.29
CA SER A 203 1.99 11.86 22.17
C SER A 203 1.86 11.24 23.55
N PRO A 204 2.96 10.90 24.23
CA PRO A 204 2.95 10.49 25.63
C PRO A 204 2.33 11.55 26.56
N ASN A 205 2.42 12.83 26.21
CA ASN A 205 1.82 13.92 26.97
C ASN A 205 0.28 13.89 26.96
N PHE A 206 -0.32 13.27 25.94
CA PHE A 206 -1.77 13.05 25.86
C PHE A 206 -2.18 11.67 26.37
N GLU A 207 -1.24 10.89 26.86
CA GLU A 207 -1.45 9.52 27.37
C GLU A 207 -2.16 8.60 26.34
N ASN A 208 -1.96 8.88 25.04
CA ASN A 208 -2.60 8.16 23.94
C ASN A 208 -1.63 7.37 23.07
N ILE A 209 -0.35 7.39 23.40
CA ILE A 209 0.68 6.52 22.84
C ILE A 209 1.57 6.01 23.96
N ILE A 210 1.84 4.71 23.93
CA ILE A 210 2.74 4.03 24.85
C ILE A 210 3.82 3.29 24.05
N ASN A 211 4.95 2.98 24.68
CA ASN A 211 6.05 2.23 24.05
C ASN A 211 6.52 2.85 22.73
N SER A 212 6.67 4.19 22.67
CA SER A 212 7.09 4.88 21.46
C SER A 212 8.51 4.52 21.03
N ASN A 213 8.71 4.29 19.74
CA ASN A 213 10.01 4.08 19.12
C ASN A 213 10.22 5.11 18.01
N TYR A 214 11.25 5.93 18.13
CA TYR A 214 11.64 6.90 17.13
C TYR A 214 12.96 6.48 16.48
N TYR A 215 12.95 6.33 15.18
CA TYR A 215 14.10 5.95 14.38
C TYR A 215 14.36 6.99 13.28
N LEU A 216 15.60 7.51 13.25
CA LEU A 216 16.08 8.38 12.19
C LEU A 216 17.34 7.79 11.58
N SER A 217 17.36 7.55 10.28
CA SER A 217 18.51 7.01 9.57
C SER A 217 18.80 7.75 8.28
N ARG A 218 20.06 8.02 8.06
CA ARG A 218 20.64 8.50 6.80
C ARG A 218 21.50 7.45 6.09
N ALA A 219 21.48 6.22 6.55
CA ALA A 219 22.35 5.17 6.01
C ALA A 219 22.10 4.90 4.52
N SER A 220 20.84 4.82 4.12
CA SER A 220 20.39 4.65 2.74
C SER A 220 20.26 5.96 1.95
N PHE A 221 20.33 7.11 2.62
CA PHE A 221 20.10 8.40 1.99
C PHE A 221 21.03 8.67 0.82
N ARG A 222 20.45 9.05 -0.33
CA ARG A 222 21.16 9.51 -1.53
C ARG A 222 20.48 10.76 -2.06
N ASN A 223 21.29 11.68 -2.64
CA ASN A 223 20.78 12.95 -3.13
C ASN A 223 21.25 13.29 -4.54
N VAL A 224 22.06 12.43 -5.15
CA VAL A 224 22.46 12.54 -6.56
C VAL A 224 22.45 11.15 -7.16
N THR A 225 21.90 11.01 -8.36
CA THR A 225 22.00 9.76 -9.11
C THR A 225 22.54 9.98 -10.51
N LEU A 226 23.39 9.05 -10.96
CA LEU A 226 23.76 8.88 -12.34
C LEU A 226 22.80 7.86 -12.97
N VAL A 227 21.90 8.33 -13.81
CA VAL A 227 20.97 7.48 -14.56
C VAL A 227 21.61 7.09 -15.86
N ALA A 228 21.67 5.80 -16.17
CA ALA A 228 22.29 5.27 -17.36
C ALA A 228 21.30 4.43 -18.17
N GLY A 229 20.91 4.98 -19.32
CA GLY A 229 19.95 4.37 -20.25
C GLY A 229 20.59 3.47 -21.30
N GLU A 230 20.08 3.51 -22.52
CA GLU A 230 20.54 2.72 -23.65
C GLU A 230 21.98 3.07 -24.09
N GLY A 231 22.61 2.13 -24.80
CA GLY A 231 23.96 2.21 -25.33
C GLY A 231 25.00 1.56 -24.43
N GLU A 232 26.22 1.52 -24.91
CA GLU A 232 27.36 0.92 -24.19
C GLU A 232 28.57 1.86 -24.16
N GLY A 233 29.35 1.77 -23.11
CA GLY A 233 30.58 2.55 -22.93
C GLY A 233 30.33 4.06 -23.06
N ALA A 234 31.12 4.72 -23.90
CA ALA A 234 31.02 6.16 -24.11
C ALA A 234 29.78 6.60 -24.92
N ALA A 235 29.13 5.68 -25.61
CA ALA A 235 27.88 5.92 -26.34
C ALA A 235 26.63 5.78 -25.48
N ARG A 236 26.77 5.34 -24.23
CA ARG A 236 25.66 5.17 -23.31
C ARG A 236 25.07 6.53 -22.94
N ARG A 237 23.76 6.68 -23.14
CA ARG A 237 23.06 7.91 -22.78
C ARG A 237 22.88 7.99 -21.26
N THR A 238 23.27 9.11 -20.67
CA THR A 238 23.23 9.29 -19.21
C THR A 238 22.62 10.62 -18.81
N ALA A 239 21.98 10.65 -17.65
CA ALA A 239 21.50 11.87 -17.02
C ALA A 239 21.97 11.93 -15.57
N ILE A 240 22.27 13.12 -15.08
CA ILE A 240 22.52 13.36 -13.65
C ILE A 240 21.27 14.03 -13.07
N VAL A 241 20.79 13.48 -11.96
CA VAL A 241 19.62 14.00 -11.25
C VAL A 241 20.02 14.27 -9.79
N GLY A 242 19.55 15.41 -9.28
CA GLY A 242 19.94 15.91 -7.97
C GLY A 242 21.21 16.75 -8.02
N SER A 243 21.52 17.44 -6.92
CA SER A 243 22.69 18.31 -6.80
C SER A 243 23.17 18.37 -5.36
N ALA A 244 24.42 18.03 -5.13
CA ALA A 244 25.11 18.20 -3.86
C ALA A 244 26.62 18.19 -4.10
N SER A 245 27.42 18.65 -3.14
CA SER A 245 28.86 18.73 -3.24
C SER A 245 29.60 18.27 -1.96
N GLY A 246 30.86 17.92 -2.09
CA GLY A 246 31.70 17.53 -0.97
C GLY A 246 31.14 16.33 -0.19
N LEU A 247 31.19 16.38 1.13
CA LEU A 247 30.71 15.32 2.02
C LEU A 247 29.18 15.18 2.02
N ASP A 248 28.45 16.22 1.60
CA ASP A 248 26.98 16.15 1.50
C ASP A 248 26.53 15.38 0.26
N ARG A 249 27.41 15.19 -0.72
CA ARG A 249 27.10 14.45 -1.94
C ARG A 249 27.14 12.94 -1.68
N ARG A 250 25.98 12.30 -1.86
CA ARG A 250 25.79 10.87 -1.71
C ARG A 250 25.21 10.31 -2.99
N GLU A 251 26.02 9.57 -3.73
CA GLU A 251 25.68 9.14 -5.08
C GLU A 251 25.00 7.77 -5.12
N LEU A 252 24.13 7.63 -6.11
CA LEU A 252 23.45 6.41 -6.50
C LEU A 252 23.68 6.16 -7.99
N PHE A 253 23.69 4.92 -8.41
CA PHE A 253 23.63 4.54 -9.80
C PHE A 253 22.25 3.98 -10.13
N THR A 254 21.58 4.54 -11.13
CA THR A 254 20.28 4.08 -11.62
C THR A 254 20.44 3.44 -13.00
N ASP A 255 20.25 2.14 -13.10
CA ASP A 255 20.16 1.45 -14.39
C ASP A 255 18.80 1.71 -15.03
N ALA A 256 18.81 2.25 -16.25
CA ALA A 256 17.61 2.61 -17.01
C ALA A 256 17.66 2.02 -18.44
N ARG A 257 18.32 0.86 -18.63
CA ARG A 257 18.37 0.17 -19.93
C ARG A 257 17.03 -0.39 -20.38
N ASP A 258 16.08 -0.52 -19.47
CA ASP A 258 14.70 -0.89 -19.73
C ASP A 258 13.89 0.22 -20.40
N ILE A 259 14.35 1.48 -20.35
CA ILE A 259 13.75 2.58 -21.09
C ILE A 259 14.30 2.57 -22.52
N SER A 260 13.43 2.29 -23.50
CA SER A 260 13.80 2.30 -24.92
C SER A 260 13.45 3.64 -25.57
N SER A 261 14.34 4.10 -26.44
CA SER A 261 14.04 5.22 -27.32
C SER A 261 13.15 4.83 -28.51
N ASP A 262 13.13 3.55 -28.89
CA ASP A 262 12.24 3.02 -29.91
C ASP A 262 10.99 2.44 -29.23
N THR A 263 9.82 2.95 -29.59
CA THR A 263 8.52 2.54 -29.07
C THR A 263 7.62 2.02 -30.18
N GLU A 264 6.50 1.38 -29.82
CA GLU A 264 5.52 0.92 -30.83
C GLU A 264 4.95 2.07 -31.66
N ASP A 265 4.92 3.29 -31.10
CA ASP A 265 4.40 4.51 -31.77
C ASP A 265 5.49 5.30 -32.52
N GLY A 266 6.74 4.86 -32.48
CA GLY A 266 7.86 5.51 -33.16
C GLY A 266 9.06 5.76 -32.25
N THR A 267 10.06 6.47 -32.75
CA THR A 267 11.27 6.80 -31.99
C THR A 267 11.07 8.10 -31.22
N LEU A 268 11.32 8.07 -29.91
CA LEU A 268 11.30 9.23 -29.03
C LEU A 268 12.38 10.25 -29.45
N SER A 269 12.07 11.52 -29.33
CA SER A 269 13.10 12.57 -29.44
C SER A 269 14.10 12.44 -28.28
N ASP A 270 15.32 12.97 -28.49
CA ASP A 270 16.34 13.00 -27.44
C ASP A 270 15.85 13.71 -26.16
N ALA A 271 15.05 14.77 -26.31
CA ALA A 271 14.50 15.51 -25.19
C ALA A 271 13.50 14.66 -24.35
N GLU A 272 12.62 13.94 -25.04
CA GLU A 272 11.64 13.05 -24.39
C GLU A 272 12.35 11.87 -23.71
N TYR A 273 13.30 11.23 -24.38
CA TYR A 273 14.08 10.16 -23.80
C TYR A 273 14.85 10.61 -22.54
N MET A 274 15.52 11.77 -22.60
CA MET A 274 16.23 12.33 -21.45
C MET A 274 15.29 12.74 -20.32
N ALA A 275 14.05 13.15 -20.62
CA ALA A 275 13.03 13.42 -19.61
C ALA A 275 12.65 12.13 -18.86
N GLN A 276 12.47 11.02 -19.58
CA GLN A 276 12.18 9.71 -18.96
C GLN A 276 13.34 9.23 -18.09
N LEU A 277 14.59 9.36 -18.52
CA LEU A 277 15.75 9.05 -17.68
C LEU A 277 15.75 9.87 -16.38
N ARG A 278 15.45 11.18 -16.47
CA ARG A 278 15.39 12.04 -15.29
C ARG A 278 14.26 11.64 -14.36
N THR A 279 13.09 11.30 -14.89
CA THR A 279 11.94 10.82 -14.11
C THR A 279 12.31 9.56 -13.35
N LYS A 280 12.94 8.58 -14.01
CA LYS A 280 13.41 7.37 -13.34
C LYS A 280 14.47 7.65 -12.26
N GLY A 281 15.34 8.61 -12.51
CA GLY A 281 16.33 9.04 -11.52
C GLY A 281 15.69 9.69 -10.30
N LEU A 282 14.68 10.55 -10.49
CA LEU A 282 13.92 11.15 -9.39
C LEU A 282 13.21 10.08 -8.56
N LYS A 283 12.57 9.12 -9.23
CA LYS A 283 11.92 7.99 -8.59
C LYS A 283 12.90 7.21 -7.71
N ASN A 284 14.03 6.81 -8.26
CA ASN A 284 15.04 6.05 -7.51
C ASN A 284 15.64 6.85 -6.34
N LEU A 285 15.78 8.18 -6.45
CA LEU A 285 16.18 9.02 -5.32
C LEU A 285 15.10 9.12 -4.24
N ALA A 286 13.82 9.09 -4.61
CA ALA A 286 12.71 9.10 -3.66
C ALA A 286 12.69 7.86 -2.76
N ASP A 287 13.21 6.72 -3.24
CA ASP A 287 13.38 5.50 -2.44
C ASP A 287 14.58 5.57 -1.48
N HIS A 288 15.44 6.57 -1.65
CA HIS A 288 16.69 6.74 -0.89
C HIS A 288 16.68 8.03 -0.04
N ILE A 289 15.55 8.36 0.52
CA ILE A 289 15.39 9.51 1.43
C ILE A 289 15.94 9.21 2.83
N VAL A 290 15.99 10.23 3.66
CA VAL A 290 16.22 10.06 5.11
C VAL A 290 15.04 9.26 5.66
N THR A 291 15.32 8.11 6.21
CA THR A 291 14.28 7.28 6.83
C THR A 291 13.97 7.83 8.21
N THR A 292 12.74 8.23 8.42
CA THR A 292 12.23 8.55 9.74
C THR A 292 11.02 7.64 9.98
N ALA A 293 11.04 6.91 11.08
CA ALA A 293 9.91 6.09 11.52
C ALA A 293 9.57 6.46 12.95
N PHE A 294 8.30 6.52 13.21
CA PHE A 294 7.77 6.66 14.55
C PHE A 294 6.72 5.55 14.71
N GLU A 295 6.91 4.72 15.68
CA GLU A 295 6.03 3.61 16.02
C GLU A 295 5.59 3.78 17.47
N GLY A 296 4.39 3.33 17.78
CA GLY A 296 3.91 3.35 19.14
C GLY A 296 2.60 2.64 19.25
N GLU A 297 2.38 2.03 20.39
CA GLU A 297 1.11 1.44 20.72
C GLU A 297 0.12 2.56 21.10
N VAL A 298 -0.99 2.64 20.39
CA VAL A 298 -2.04 3.61 20.66
C VAL A 298 -3.03 3.05 21.65
N GLU A 299 -3.25 3.76 22.72
CA GLU A 299 -4.33 3.43 23.68
C GLU A 299 -5.67 3.93 23.10
N VAL A 300 -6.34 3.07 22.33
CA VAL A 300 -7.51 3.35 21.49
C VAL A 300 -8.71 3.95 22.23
N THR A 301 -8.73 3.86 23.53
CA THR A 301 -9.93 4.13 24.32
C THR A 301 -10.00 5.52 24.94
N ARG A 302 -8.94 6.34 24.82
CA ARG A 302 -8.90 7.57 25.64
C ARG A 302 -9.18 8.87 24.91
N LEU A 303 -8.59 9.12 23.75
CA LEU A 303 -8.70 10.43 23.13
C LEU A 303 -9.18 10.38 21.67
N PHE A 304 -8.62 9.48 20.85
CA PHE A 304 -8.97 9.36 19.44
C PHE A 304 -9.31 7.91 19.09
N LYS A 305 -10.39 7.72 18.33
CA LYS A 305 -10.85 6.41 17.90
C LYS A 305 -10.64 6.23 16.41
N TYR A 306 -10.07 5.09 16.04
CA TYR A 306 -10.01 4.68 14.64
C TYR A 306 -11.42 4.47 14.07
N GLY A 307 -11.62 4.94 12.83
CA GLY A 307 -12.92 4.88 12.17
C GLY A 307 -13.88 6.02 12.52
N GLU A 308 -13.55 6.84 13.55
CA GLU A 308 -14.31 8.03 13.93
C GLU A 308 -13.46 9.31 13.78
N ASP A 309 -12.33 9.37 14.47
CA ASP A 309 -11.48 10.55 14.54
C ASP A 309 -10.33 10.53 13.53
N PHE A 310 -9.84 9.36 13.20
CA PHE A 310 -8.76 9.17 12.24
C PHE A 310 -8.90 7.88 11.43
N PHE A 311 -8.26 7.85 10.25
CA PHE A 311 -8.31 6.75 9.29
C PHE A 311 -6.91 6.47 8.72
N ILE A 312 -6.75 5.30 8.10
CA ILE A 312 -5.52 4.98 7.36
C ILE A 312 -5.29 6.03 6.26
N GLY A 313 -4.05 6.49 6.17
CA GLY A 313 -3.63 7.54 5.24
C GLY A 313 -3.75 8.95 5.80
N ASP A 314 -4.49 9.17 6.90
CA ASP A 314 -4.57 10.50 7.52
C ASP A 314 -3.20 10.97 7.99
N ILE A 315 -2.92 12.26 7.81
CA ILE A 315 -1.73 12.91 8.31
C ILE A 315 -2.04 13.42 9.70
N VAL A 316 -1.26 12.99 10.68
CA VAL A 316 -1.45 13.30 12.10
C VAL A 316 -0.21 13.96 12.68
N GLN A 317 -0.37 14.66 13.80
CA GLN A 317 0.74 15.16 14.58
C GLN A 317 1.26 14.07 15.49
N ILE A 318 2.57 13.85 15.49
CA ILE A 318 3.24 12.93 16.41
C ILE A 318 4.29 13.68 17.24
N ALA A 319 4.46 13.27 18.49
CA ALA A 319 5.53 13.76 19.34
C ALA A 319 5.99 12.68 20.31
N ASN A 320 7.27 12.66 20.65
CA ASN A 320 7.80 11.80 21.70
C ASN A 320 8.09 12.57 23.00
N GLU A 321 8.44 11.85 24.05
CA GLU A 321 8.77 12.41 25.36
C GLU A 321 10.02 13.27 25.37
N TYR A 322 10.83 13.24 24.31
CA TYR A 322 12.09 13.98 24.19
C TYR A 322 11.97 15.26 23.34
N GLY A 323 10.73 15.62 22.94
CA GLY A 323 10.45 16.84 22.18
C GLY A 323 10.68 16.72 20.68
N ASN A 324 10.88 15.50 20.15
CA ASN A 324 10.81 15.30 18.70
C ASN A 324 9.35 15.24 18.29
N GLU A 325 8.96 16.16 17.44
CA GLU A 325 7.60 16.26 16.91
C GLU A 325 7.63 16.43 15.39
N GLY A 326 6.54 16.05 14.72
CA GLY A 326 6.40 16.20 13.28
C GLY A 326 5.07 15.68 12.78
N SER A 327 4.86 15.85 11.50
CA SER A 327 3.70 15.28 10.79
C SER A 327 4.05 13.89 10.25
N ALA A 328 3.14 12.95 10.41
CA ALA A 328 3.27 11.61 9.86
C ALA A 328 1.94 11.14 9.31
N TYR A 329 1.96 10.31 8.28
CA TYR A 329 0.73 9.64 7.86
C TYR A 329 0.64 8.24 8.45
N ILE A 330 -0.57 7.78 8.68
CA ILE A 330 -0.85 6.44 9.16
C ILE A 330 -0.73 5.48 7.98
N SER A 331 0.39 4.77 7.90
CA SER A 331 0.72 3.87 6.78
C SER A 331 0.11 2.49 6.94
N GLU A 332 -0.11 2.05 8.17
CA GLU A 332 -0.59 0.72 8.49
C GLU A 332 -1.39 0.76 9.79
N LEU A 333 -2.36 -0.12 9.90
CA LEU A 333 -3.12 -0.35 11.13
C LEU A 333 -3.20 -1.85 11.38
N VAL A 334 -2.63 -2.28 12.49
CA VAL A 334 -2.72 -3.67 12.95
C VAL A 334 -3.77 -3.78 14.05
N ILE A 335 -4.79 -4.59 13.81
CA ILE A 335 -5.81 -4.94 14.80
C ILE A 335 -5.44 -6.32 15.33
N SER A 336 -5.13 -6.41 16.62
CA SER A 336 -4.86 -7.65 17.33
C SER A 336 -5.99 -7.94 18.32
N ASN A 337 -6.56 -9.12 18.25
CA ASN A 337 -7.58 -9.57 19.18
C ASN A 337 -7.28 -10.98 19.69
N SER A 338 -7.24 -11.15 21.00
CA SER A 338 -6.98 -12.42 21.69
C SER A 338 -7.72 -12.46 23.00
N GLU A 339 -7.46 -13.46 23.83
CA GLU A 339 -7.97 -13.54 25.21
C GLU A 339 -7.56 -12.34 26.08
N GLU A 340 -6.44 -11.69 25.75
CA GLU A 340 -5.94 -10.49 26.45
C GLU A 340 -6.75 -9.23 26.09
N GLY A 341 -7.54 -9.28 25.03
CA GLY A 341 -8.41 -8.19 24.56
C GLY A 341 -8.07 -7.69 23.15
N LEU A 342 -8.68 -6.55 22.82
CA LEU A 342 -8.50 -5.86 21.55
C LEU A 342 -7.44 -4.79 21.68
N SER A 343 -6.44 -4.83 20.80
CA SER A 343 -5.42 -3.78 20.66
C SER A 343 -5.33 -3.30 19.22
N ILE A 344 -5.04 -2.05 19.03
CA ILE A 344 -4.86 -1.41 17.72
C ILE A 344 -3.51 -0.71 17.69
N TYR A 345 -2.70 -1.03 16.69
CA TYR A 345 -1.34 -0.53 16.51
C TYR A 345 -1.22 0.19 15.17
N PRO A 346 -1.33 1.53 15.13
CA PRO A 346 -1.02 2.29 13.93
C PRO A 346 0.50 2.41 13.76
N THR A 347 0.95 2.25 12.53
CA THR A 347 2.32 2.58 12.12
C THR A 347 2.33 3.94 11.46
N PHE A 348 3.22 4.81 11.91
CA PHE A 348 3.37 6.16 11.41
C PHE A 348 4.58 6.27 10.50
N LYS A 349 4.39 6.77 9.29
CA LYS A 349 5.48 7.10 8.38
C LYS A 349 5.61 8.62 8.28
N THR A 350 6.75 9.15 8.69
CA THR A 350 6.96 10.60 8.67
C THR A 350 7.03 11.13 7.25
N ILE A 351 6.43 12.29 7.06
CA ILE A 351 6.47 13.00 5.79
C ILE A 351 7.78 13.78 5.74
N SER A 352 8.65 13.41 4.80
CA SER A 352 9.87 14.18 4.53
C SER A 352 9.49 15.49 3.84
N LYS A 353 9.93 16.61 4.43
CA LYS A 353 9.85 17.95 3.82
C LYS A 353 10.95 18.15 2.80
#